data_b7ab675821700c28fc831c0e947caa92
#
_entry.id   b7ab675821700c28fc831c0e947caa92
#
_cell.length_a   1.000
_cell.length_b   1.000
_cell.length_c   1.000
_cell.angle_alpha   90.00
_cell.angle_beta   90.00
_cell.angle_gamma   90.00
#
_symmetry.space_group_name_H-M   'P 1'
#
loop_
_entity.id
_entity.type
_entity.pdbx_description
1 polymer ?
#
loop_
_entity_poly.entity_id
_entity_poly.type
_entity_poly.pdbx_seq_one_letter_code
_entity_poly.pdbx_strand_id
1 'polypeptide(L)'
;VTSLLALDFELGADLERAIRETVDASVAFCVLDRRTSPRRRLEELARLGASAVRNIDGVTAVSGGTPVDDEIGLVMLTSGSSGEPKAVELTWDALRASAQLTQATLRIDRPPIWFPCLPANHIGGLAVLLRAVLSDAQLLWGDIDNIGAGASRGATHVSVVRAQLARNDMSGYYKVLLGGAKPPSALPDNVSTTWGMTETGSGVVYDGTPLPSVDVSSVDGQLCVRTPTLFRSYRSEPRPTILGPDGRDDWFPTGDAGGVTNGIVAVRGRLGFLINTGGEKLWPEDLETALATIKGVRDVAVTSIDDPEWGQRVVALIVTDGSRVDESVRAVAEERIGPWAKPKDIRYVVAIPRTVNGKLRRADLPNVF
;
A
#
# COMPACT_ATOMS: atom_id res chain seq x y z
N VAL A 1 -27.16 -12.50 1.28
CA VAL A 1 -26.28 -11.93 0.24
C VAL A 1 -26.81 -10.57 -0.21
N THR A 2 -25.96 -9.59 -0.34
CA THR A 2 -26.31 -8.21 -0.70
C THR A 2 -25.65 -7.80 -2.01
N SER A 3 -26.17 -6.74 -2.62
CA SER A 3 -25.62 -6.15 -3.83
C SER A 3 -24.41 -5.29 -3.51
N LEU A 4 -23.39 -5.30 -4.37
CA LEU A 4 -22.21 -4.44 -4.25
C LEU A 4 -22.46 -3.12 -4.99
N LEU A 5 -22.34 -2.00 -4.26
CA LEU A 5 -22.49 -0.64 -4.80
C LEU A 5 -21.11 -0.02 -5.09
N ALA A 6 -20.88 0.41 -6.32
CA ALA A 6 -19.68 1.16 -6.68
C ALA A 6 -19.92 2.67 -6.48
N LEU A 7 -19.02 3.32 -5.75
CA LEU A 7 -19.03 4.76 -5.52
C LEU A 7 -18.08 5.44 -6.53
N ASP A 8 -18.65 6.26 -7.43
CA ASP A 8 -17.92 7.00 -8.47
C ASP A 8 -17.96 8.52 -8.17
N PHE A 9 -17.14 8.93 -7.20
CA PHE A 9 -17.02 10.31 -6.74
C PHE A 9 -15.56 10.76 -6.77
N GLU A 10 -15.34 12.07 -6.96
CA GLU A 10 -14.03 12.67 -6.65
C GLU A 10 -13.76 12.60 -5.16
N LEU A 11 -12.46 12.62 -4.80
CA LEU A 11 -12.05 12.71 -3.40
C LEU A 11 -12.52 14.05 -2.81
N GLY A 12 -13.47 14.00 -1.89
CA GLY A 12 -14.11 15.21 -1.36
C GLY A 12 -15.30 14.88 -0.45
N ALA A 13 -16.00 15.93 -0.03
CA ALA A 13 -17.14 15.85 0.89
C ALA A 13 -18.31 15.01 0.32
N ASP A 14 -18.49 14.97 -1.00
CA ASP A 14 -19.55 14.15 -1.61
C ASP A 14 -19.23 12.65 -1.49
N LEU A 15 -17.97 12.26 -1.66
CA LEU A 15 -17.53 10.89 -1.41
C LEU A 15 -17.70 10.51 0.06
N GLU A 16 -17.31 11.39 0.99
CA GLU A 16 -17.51 11.17 2.43
C GLU A 16 -18.98 10.93 2.75
N ARG A 17 -19.87 11.79 2.25
CA ARG A 17 -21.33 11.66 2.44
C ARG A 17 -21.83 10.34 1.88
N ALA A 18 -21.43 9.98 0.65
CA ALA A 18 -21.83 8.74 0.01
C ALA A 18 -21.35 7.50 0.80
N ILE A 19 -20.12 7.52 1.32
CA ILE A 19 -19.59 6.44 2.19
C ILE A 19 -20.41 6.37 3.49
N ARG A 20 -20.68 7.49 4.16
CA ARG A 20 -21.46 7.55 5.41
C ARG A 20 -22.86 6.96 5.22
N GLU A 21 -23.59 7.40 4.20
CA GLU A 21 -24.93 6.88 3.88
C GLU A 21 -24.90 5.37 3.57
N THR A 22 -23.85 4.90 2.89
CA THR A 22 -23.68 3.49 2.53
C THR A 22 -23.39 2.64 3.78
N VAL A 23 -22.55 3.14 4.68
CA VAL A 23 -22.23 2.51 5.98
C VAL A 23 -23.46 2.47 6.88
N ASP A 24 -24.21 3.57 7.00
CA ASP A 24 -25.43 3.65 7.81
C ASP A 24 -26.51 2.69 7.30
N ALA A 25 -26.60 2.49 5.99
CA ALA A 25 -27.49 1.52 5.37
C ALA A 25 -26.95 0.07 5.37
N SER A 26 -25.73 -0.16 5.86
CA SER A 26 -25.05 -1.47 5.83
C SER A 26 -24.98 -2.08 4.41
N VAL A 27 -24.81 -1.25 3.39
CA VAL A 27 -24.68 -1.67 1.99
C VAL A 27 -23.19 -1.87 1.66
N ALA A 28 -22.83 -3.06 1.18
CA ALA A 28 -21.47 -3.33 0.72
C ALA A 28 -21.08 -2.41 -0.44
N PHE A 29 -19.87 -1.87 -0.42
CA PHE A 29 -19.42 -0.93 -1.43
C PHE A 29 -18.00 -1.14 -1.92
N CYS A 30 -17.67 -0.49 -3.02
CA CYS A 30 -16.33 -0.29 -3.53
C CYS A 30 -16.18 1.16 -4.03
N VAL A 31 -14.95 1.66 -4.17
CA VAL A 31 -14.67 3.01 -4.67
C VAL A 31 -13.89 2.90 -5.97
N LEU A 32 -14.37 3.58 -7.02
CA LEU A 32 -13.73 3.57 -8.34
C LEU A 32 -12.61 4.60 -8.45
N ASP A 33 -11.62 4.31 -9.29
CA ASP A 33 -10.56 5.27 -9.61
C ASP A 33 -10.97 6.20 -10.76
N ARG A 34 -11.41 7.41 -10.46
CA ARG A 34 -11.80 8.40 -11.47
C ARG A 34 -10.65 8.95 -12.31
N ARG A 35 -9.41 8.74 -11.91
CA ARG A 35 -8.21 9.14 -12.66
C ARG A 35 -7.91 8.22 -13.83
N THR A 36 -8.59 7.06 -13.89
CA THR A 36 -8.46 6.10 -15.00
C THR A 36 -9.40 6.42 -16.15
N SER A 37 -9.10 5.86 -17.33
CA SER A 37 -9.98 6.02 -18.50
C SER A 37 -11.36 5.36 -18.27
N PRO A 38 -12.42 5.81 -18.96
CA PRO A 38 -13.74 5.18 -18.87
C PRO A 38 -13.73 3.67 -19.15
N ARG A 39 -12.94 3.23 -20.14
CA ARG A 39 -12.78 1.80 -20.46
C ARG A 39 -12.21 1.03 -19.27
N ARG A 40 -11.15 1.56 -18.64
CA ARG A 40 -10.52 0.89 -17.49
C ARG A 40 -11.44 0.85 -16.27
N ARG A 41 -12.28 1.88 -16.07
CA ARG A 41 -13.31 1.85 -15.01
C ARG A 41 -14.37 0.78 -15.24
N LEU A 42 -14.75 0.52 -16.48
CA LEU A 42 -15.66 -0.60 -16.81
C LEU A 42 -15.02 -1.95 -16.53
N GLU A 43 -13.75 -2.14 -16.85
CA GLU A 43 -12.98 -3.33 -16.51
C GLU A 43 -12.87 -3.51 -14.99
N GLU A 44 -12.66 -2.42 -14.25
CA GLU A 44 -12.61 -2.39 -12.79
C GLU A 44 -13.95 -2.78 -12.17
N LEU A 45 -15.05 -2.21 -12.65
CA LEU A 45 -16.44 -2.57 -12.26
C LEU A 45 -16.73 -4.06 -12.44
N ALA A 46 -16.37 -4.62 -13.60
CA ALA A 46 -16.56 -6.04 -13.89
C ALA A 46 -15.74 -6.92 -12.94
N ARG A 47 -14.48 -6.57 -12.66
CA ARG A 47 -13.61 -7.30 -11.72
C ARG A 47 -14.10 -7.22 -10.28
N LEU A 48 -14.63 -6.07 -9.87
CA LEU A 48 -15.24 -5.87 -8.55
C LEU A 48 -16.57 -6.63 -8.43
N GLY A 49 -17.29 -6.84 -9.52
CA GLY A 49 -18.60 -7.47 -9.54
C GLY A 49 -19.68 -6.54 -8.97
N ALA A 50 -19.55 -5.22 -9.17
CA ALA A 50 -20.56 -4.27 -8.73
C ALA A 50 -21.85 -4.40 -9.54
N SER A 51 -23.01 -4.30 -8.86
CA SER A 51 -24.35 -4.38 -9.48
C SER A 51 -24.99 -3.01 -9.71
N ALA A 52 -24.43 -1.95 -9.14
CA ALA A 52 -24.85 -0.58 -9.35
C ALA A 52 -23.69 0.39 -9.18
N VAL A 53 -23.77 1.53 -9.82
CA VAL A 53 -22.85 2.66 -9.65
C VAL A 53 -23.64 3.85 -9.11
N ARG A 54 -23.14 4.46 -8.05
CA ARG A 54 -23.64 5.72 -7.50
C ARG A 54 -22.64 6.83 -7.78
N ASN A 55 -23.11 7.92 -8.34
CA ASN A 55 -22.38 9.16 -8.56
C ASN A 55 -23.22 10.36 -8.12
N ILE A 56 -22.78 11.57 -8.48
CA ILE A 56 -23.51 12.81 -8.15
C ILE A 56 -24.89 12.90 -8.81
N ASP A 57 -25.10 12.23 -9.93
CA ASP A 57 -26.36 12.24 -10.69
C ASP A 57 -27.36 11.20 -10.18
N GLY A 58 -26.94 10.26 -9.35
CA GLY A 58 -27.79 9.22 -8.76
C GLY A 58 -27.20 7.82 -8.83
N VAL A 59 -28.08 6.82 -8.83
CA VAL A 59 -27.73 5.40 -8.87
C VAL A 59 -28.15 4.77 -10.20
N THR A 60 -27.22 4.11 -10.86
CA THR A 60 -27.45 3.40 -12.13
C THR A 60 -27.12 1.92 -11.95
N ALA A 61 -28.02 1.05 -12.35
CA ALA A 61 -27.80 -0.40 -12.31
C ALA A 61 -26.75 -0.82 -13.36
N VAL A 62 -25.94 -1.81 -13.01
CA VAL A 62 -24.93 -2.43 -13.88
C VAL A 62 -25.24 -3.92 -14.02
N SER A 63 -25.21 -4.41 -15.26
CA SER A 63 -25.42 -5.84 -15.52
C SER A 63 -24.20 -6.68 -15.11
N GLY A 64 -24.43 -7.94 -14.72
CA GLY A 64 -23.37 -8.89 -14.42
C GLY A 64 -22.74 -8.73 -13.02
N GLY A 65 -23.40 -8.00 -12.11
CA GLY A 65 -22.96 -7.87 -10.72
C GLY A 65 -22.98 -9.23 -9.99
N THR A 66 -22.01 -9.44 -9.14
CA THR A 66 -21.90 -10.62 -8.28
C THR A 66 -22.24 -10.22 -6.84
N PRO A 67 -23.20 -10.85 -6.17
CA PRO A 67 -23.51 -10.56 -4.79
C PRO A 67 -22.32 -10.82 -3.84
N VAL A 68 -22.34 -10.19 -2.67
CA VAL A 68 -21.43 -10.46 -1.54
C VAL A 68 -22.22 -10.99 -0.35
N ASP A 69 -21.53 -11.64 0.60
CA ASP A 69 -22.16 -12.04 1.86
C ASP A 69 -22.54 -10.78 2.69
N ASP A 70 -23.59 -10.89 3.51
CA ASP A 70 -24.14 -9.75 4.26
C ASP A 70 -23.15 -9.15 5.27
N GLU A 71 -22.14 -9.91 5.69
CA GLU A 71 -21.06 -9.43 6.55
C GLU A 71 -20.05 -8.53 5.84
N ILE A 72 -19.99 -8.56 4.50
CA ILE A 72 -19.02 -7.79 3.71
C ILE A 72 -19.45 -6.32 3.64
N GLY A 73 -18.53 -5.44 4.01
CA GLY A 73 -18.71 -4.01 3.91
C GLY A 73 -17.99 -3.37 2.74
N LEU A 74 -16.82 -3.93 2.37
CA LEU A 74 -15.96 -3.34 1.35
C LEU A 74 -15.39 -4.41 0.43
N VAL A 75 -15.40 -4.13 -0.87
CA VAL A 75 -14.61 -4.86 -1.87
C VAL A 75 -13.61 -3.92 -2.50
N MET A 76 -12.33 -4.30 -2.53
CA MET A 76 -11.26 -3.46 -3.07
C MET A 76 -10.29 -4.24 -3.93
N LEU A 77 -9.91 -3.70 -5.09
CA LEU A 77 -8.88 -4.29 -5.94
C LEU A 77 -7.49 -4.03 -5.38
N THR A 78 -6.65 -5.05 -5.38
CA THR A 78 -5.21 -4.94 -5.10
C THR A 78 -4.41 -5.13 -6.37
N SER A 79 -3.28 -4.45 -6.46
CA SER A 79 -2.27 -4.77 -7.48
C SER A 79 -1.54 -6.05 -7.08
N GLY A 80 -2.09 -7.21 -7.41
CA GLY A 80 -1.51 -8.51 -7.07
C GLY A 80 -0.01 -8.62 -7.43
N SER A 81 0.76 -9.35 -6.64
CA SER A 81 2.17 -9.66 -6.92
C SER A 81 2.35 -10.49 -8.20
N SER A 82 1.31 -11.21 -8.61
CA SER A 82 1.23 -11.98 -9.86
C SER A 82 0.87 -11.15 -11.10
N GLY A 83 0.68 -9.83 -10.95
CA GLY A 83 0.28 -8.94 -12.05
C GLY A 83 -1.23 -8.81 -12.25
N GLU A 84 -2.03 -9.79 -11.87
CA GLU A 84 -3.49 -9.72 -11.96
C GLU A 84 -4.09 -9.16 -10.65
N PRO A 85 -4.93 -8.11 -10.73
CA PRO A 85 -5.59 -7.56 -9.55
C PRO A 85 -6.55 -8.56 -8.91
N LYS A 86 -6.46 -8.74 -7.58
CA LYS A 86 -7.41 -9.53 -6.80
C LYS A 86 -8.40 -8.61 -6.09
N ALA A 87 -9.66 -9.01 -6.04
CA ALA A 87 -10.71 -8.29 -5.30
C ALA A 87 -10.79 -8.84 -3.87
N VAL A 88 -10.38 -8.04 -2.91
CA VAL A 88 -10.34 -8.33 -1.47
C VAL A 88 -11.67 -7.98 -0.84
N GLU A 89 -12.26 -8.90 -0.08
CA GLU A 89 -13.51 -8.71 0.67
C GLU A 89 -13.23 -8.45 2.15
N LEU A 90 -13.59 -7.28 2.64
CA LEU A 90 -13.45 -6.88 4.04
C LEU A 90 -14.81 -6.82 4.71
N THR A 91 -14.94 -7.45 5.87
CA THR A 91 -16.17 -7.40 6.67
C THR A 91 -16.33 -6.06 7.36
N TRP A 92 -17.56 -5.71 7.73
CA TRP A 92 -17.85 -4.54 8.56
C TRP A 92 -17.05 -4.55 9.87
N ASP A 93 -16.92 -5.72 10.50
CA ASP A 93 -16.18 -5.87 11.75
C ASP A 93 -14.67 -5.64 11.55
N ALA A 94 -14.09 -6.14 10.46
CA ALA A 94 -12.69 -5.87 10.14
C ALA A 94 -12.43 -4.37 9.87
N LEU A 95 -13.35 -3.69 9.19
CA LEU A 95 -13.26 -2.24 8.94
C LEU A 95 -13.36 -1.43 10.23
N ARG A 96 -14.32 -1.78 11.13
CA ARG A 96 -14.47 -1.15 12.44
C ARG A 96 -13.23 -1.39 13.31
N ALA A 97 -12.74 -2.63 13.37
CA ALA A 97 -11.52 -2.97 14.10
C ALA A 97 -10.32 -2.15 13.60
N SER A 98 -10.12 -2.03 12.29
CA SER A 98 -9.03 -1.24 11.70
C SER A 98 -9.12 0.25 12.08
N ALA A 99 -10.30 0.85 12.01
CA ALA A 99 -10.53 2.23 12.40
C ALA A 99 -10.23 2.45 13.90
N GLN A 100 -10.77 1.58 14.77
CA GLN A 100 -10.62 1.67 16.22
C GLN A 100 -9.17 1.46 16.68
N LEU A 101 -8.46 0.46 16.15
CA LEU A 101 -7.07 0.18 16.50
C LEU A 101 -6.14 1.34 16.12
N THR A 102 -6.32 1.88 14.92
CA THR A 102 -5.57 3.06 14.49
C THR A 102 -5.86 4.26 15.41
N GLN A 103 -7.13 4.52 15.68
CA GLN A 103 -7.57 5.65 16.50
C GLN A 103 -7.01 5.54 17.94
N ALA A 104 -7.07 4.36 18.55
CA ALA A 104 -6.56 4.13 19.89
C ALA A 104 -5.03 4.34 19.96
N THR A 105 -4.31 3.93 18.92
CA THR A 105 -2.84 4.05 18.85
C THR A 105 -2.37 5.48 18.61
N LEU A 106 -3.10 6.26 17.80
CA LEU A 106 -2.74 7.64 17.44
C LEU A 106 -3.49 8.68 18.26
N ARG A 107 -4.00 8.30 19.41
CA ARG A 107 -4.85 9.13 20.25
C ARG A 107 -4.14 10.41 20.69
N ILE A 108 -4.90 11.51 20.69
CA ILE A 108 -4.57 12.80 21.29
C ILE A 108 -5.72 13.20 22.22
N ASP A 109 -5.57 14.30 22.99
CA ASP A 109 -6.56 14.76 23.97
C ASP A 109 -7.91 15.20 23.38
N ARG A 110 -8.01 15.23 22.07
CA ARG A 110 -9.22 15.57 21.29
C ARG A 110 -9.41 14.60 20.13
N PRO A 111 -10.62 14.51 19.53
CA PRO A 111 -10.82 13.74 18.31
C PRO A 111 -9.85 14.15 17.20
N PRO A 112 -9.18 13.20 16.53
CA PRO A 112 -8.27 13.52 15.44
C PRO A 112 -9.00 14.18 14.26
N ILE A 113 -8.36 15.17 13.67
CA ILE A 113 -8.81 15.80 12.43
C ILE A 113 -7.87 15.36 11.33
N TRP A 114 -8.36 14.51 10.43
CA TRP A 114 -7.58 13.96 9.32
C TRP A 114 -7.66 14.84 8.08
N PHE A 115 -6.55 15.00 7.38
CA PHE A 115 -6.49 15.60 6.05
C PHE A 115 -6.41 14.50 4.99
N PRO A 116 -7.50 14.23 4.24
CA PRO A 116 -7.50 13.22 3.18
C PRO A 116 -6.75 13.72 1.95
N CYS A 117 -5.67 13.04 1.56
CA CYS A 117 -4.87 13.41 0.38
C CYS A 117 -4.45 12.19 -0.45
N LEU A 118 -4.83 10.98 -0.02
CA LEU A 118 -4.58 9.76 -0.77
C LEU A 118 -5.87 9.30 -1.47
N PRO A 119 -5.75 8.69 -2.66
CA PRO A 119 -6.90 8.21 -3.40
C PRO A 119 -7.68 7.12 -2.64
N ALA A 120 -9.01 7.25 -2.62
CA ALA A 120 -9.90 6.36 -1.86
C ALA A 120 -10.12 4.97 -2.50
N ASN A 121 -9.71 4.76 -3.74
CA ASN A 121 -9.67 3.43 -4.37
C ASN A 121 -8.47 2.57 -3.88
N HIS A 122 -7.69 3.07 -2.94
CA HIS A 122 -6.64 2.34 -2.22
C HIS A 122 -6.89 2.39 -0.72
N ILE A 123 -6.55 1.30 -0.04
CA ILE A 123 -6.84 1.18 1.40
C ILE A 123 -6.20 2.28 2.24
N GLY A 124 -5.00 2.78 1.89
CA GLY A 124 -4.35 3.88 2.59
C GLY A 124 -5.13 5.18 2.56
N GLY A 125 -5.85 5.48 1.47
CA GLY A 125 -6.73 6.64 1.36
C GLY A 125 -8.10 6.39 1.98
N LEU A 126 -8.73 5.25 1.62
CA LEU A 126 -10.06 4.93 2.13
C LEU A 126 -10.09 4.78 3.64
N ALA A 127 -9.06 4.19 4.26
CA ALA A 127 -8.99 4.04 5.71
C ALA A 127 -9.05 5.40 6.45
N VAL A 128 -8.57 6.50 5.85
CA VAL A 128 -8.71 7.84 6.42
C VAL A 128 -10.19 8.25 6.49
N LEU A 129 -10.95 8.01 5.42
CA LEU A 129 -12.39 8.30 5.37
C LEU A 129 -13.16 7.40 6.34
N LEU A 130 -12.84 6.10 6.36
CA LEU A 130 -13.49 5.13 7.24
C LEU A 130 -13.26 5.44 8.73
N ARG A 131 -12.11 6.00 9.11
CA ARG A 131 -11.86 6.46 10.49
C ARG A 131 -12.85 7.55 10.90
N ALA A 132 -13.20 8.47 10.01
CA ALA A 132 -14.19 9.51 10.29
C ALA A 132 -15.63 8.99 10.30
N VAL A 133 -15.93 7.94 9.53
CA VAL A 133 -17.27 7.38 9.42
C VAL A 133 -17.56 6.35 10.51
N LEU A 134 -16.54 5.53 10.88
CA LEU A 134 -16.67 4.41 11.84
C LEU A 134 -16.18 4.74 13.25
N SER A 135 -15.67 5.95 13.47
CA SER A 135 -15.23 6.43 14.78
C SER A 135 -15.49 7.95 14.91
N ASP A 136 -15.00 8.58 15.96
CA ASP A 136 -15.20 10.02 16.25
C ASP A 136 -14.14 10.94 15.62
N ALA A 137 -13.36 10.46 14.63
CA ALA A 137 -12.47 11.33 13.88
C ALA A 137 -13.24 12.27 12.94
N GLN A 138 -12.61 13.38 12.60
CA GLN A 138 -13.15 14.37 11.67
C GLN A 138 -12.28 14.44 10.41
N LEU A 139 -12.85 14.92 9.31
CA LEU A 139 -12.13 15.22 8.08
C LEU A 139 -12.04 16.73 7.85
N LEU A 140 -10.86 17.18 7.46
CA LEU A 140 -10.65 18.54 6.96
C LEU A 140 -10.28 18.45 5.48
N TRP A 141 -11.18 18.85 4.62
CA TRP A 141 -10.98 18.89 3.18
C TRP A 141 -10.17 20.11 2.75
N GLY A 142 -9.32 19.94 1.75
CA GLY A 142 -8.49 21.02 1.22
C GLY A 142 -7.77 20.65 -0.06
N ASP A 143 -6.84 21.49 -0.46
CA ASP A 143 -6.03 21.28 -1.66
C ASP A 143 -5.01 20.17 -1.41
N ILE A 144 -5.14 19.07 -2.15
CA ILE A 144 -4.28 17.89 -2.07
C ILE A 144 -2.87 18.12 -2.66
N ASP A 145 -2.70 19.19 -3.45
CA ASP A 145 -1.38 19.60 -3.96
C ASP A 145 -0.60 20.41 -2.93
N ASN A 146 -1.29 20.94 -1.90
CA ASN A 146 -0.69 21.67 -0.79
C ASN A 146 -1.04 21.05 0.57
N ILE A 147 -0.55 19.83 0.80
CA ILE A 147 -0.86 19.04 2.01
C ILE A 147 -0.42 19.78 3.28
N GLY A 148 0.73 20.47 3.26
CA GLY A 148 1.24 21.21 4.41
C GLY A 148 0.27 22.28 4.94
N ALA A 149 -0.52 22.91 4.07
CA ALA A 149 -1.53 23.88 4.46
C ALA A 149 -2.69 23.28 5.28
N GLY A 150 -2.90 21.96 5.23
CA GLY A 150 -3.92 21.28 6.03
C GLY A 150 -3.68 21.46 7.53
N ALA A 151 -2.43 21.37 7.98
CA ALA A 151 -2.05 21.55 9.38
C ALA A 151 -2.36 22.97 9.89
N SER A 152 -2.03 24.02 9.13
CA SER A 152 -2.31 25.40 9.50
C SER A 152 -3.82 25.73 9.57
N ARG A 153 -4.65 24.91 8.92
CA ARG A 153 -6.11 24.97 8.95
C ARG A 153 -6.75 24.12 10.07
N GLY A 154 -5.92 23.43 10.86
CA GLY A 154 -6.36 22.68 12.04
C GLY A 154 -6.38 21.16 11.88
N ALA A 155 -5.96 20.59 10.73
CA ALA A 155 -5.76 19.17 10.63
C ALA A 155 -4.62 18.72 11.56
N THR A 156 -4.84 17.62 12.25
CA THR A 156 -3.88 17.06 13.21
C THR A 156 -3.15 15.84 12.67
N HIS A 157 -3.79 15.10 11.76
CA HIS A 157 -3.30 13.84 11.23
C HIS A 157 -3.37 13.82 9.69
N VAL A 158 -2.40 13.16 9.07
CA VAL A 158 -2.38 12.92 7.63
C VAL A 158 -1.74 11.56 7.34
N SER A 159 -2.24 10.87 6.32
CA SER A 159 -1.58 9.68 5.75
C SER A 159 -0.98 10.05 4.40
N VAL A 160 0.30 9.73 4.20
CA VAL A 160 1.04 10.10 2.99
C VAL A 160 1.88 8.94 2.46
N VAL A 161 2.30 9.07 1.21
CA VAL A 161 3.34 8.25 0.61
C VAL A 161 4.67 9.00 0.55
N ARG A 162 5.76 8.29 0.34
CA ARG A 162 7.13 8.86 0.33
C ARG A 162 7.27 10.09 -0.57
N ALA A 163 6.65 10.10 -1.75
CA ALA A 163 6.73 11.22 -2.68
C ALA A 163 6.05 12.49 -2.14
N GLN A 164 4.94 12.33 -1.40
CA GLN A 164 4.24 13.46 -0.78
C GLN A 164 5.03 14.00 0.42
N LEU A 165 5.61 13.11 1.25
CA LEU A 165 6.47 13.49 2.35
C LEU A 165 7.69 14.32 1.88
N ALA A 166 8.28 13.94 0.75
CA ALA A 166 9.45 14.64 0.21
C ALA A 166 9.13 16.04 -0.40
N ARG A 167 7.87 16.30 -0.74
CA ARG A 167 7.45 17.53 -1.45
C ARG A 167 6.74 18.54 -0.57
N ASN A 168 6.32 18.16 0.63
CA ASN A 168 5.52 18.99 1.50
C ASN A 168 6.15 19.11 2.88
N ASP A 169 6.04 20.28 3.49
CA ASP A 169 6.35 20.46 4.91
C ASP A 169 5.24 19.86 5.77
N MET A 170 5.58 18.85 6.55
CA MET A 170 4.66 18.14 7.44
C MET A 170 4.81 18.52 8.90
N SER A 171 5.67 19.48 9.24
CA SER A 171 6.03 19.84 10.62
C SER A 171 4.84 20.34 11.46
N GLY A 172 3.81 20.91 10.80
CA GLY A 172 2.61 21.39 11.48
C GLY A 172 1.61 20.30 11.90
N TYR A 173 1.76 19.07 11.41
CA TYR A 173 0.91 17.95 11.83
C TYR A 173 1.35 17.36 13.16
N TYR A 174 0.40 16.97 13.98
CA TYR A 174 0.69 16.19 15.18
C TYR A 174 1.24 14.80 14.83
N LYS A 175 0.64 14.13 13.84
CA LYS A 175 1.06 12.80 13.38
C LYS A 175 0.90 12.64 11.88
N VAL A 176 1.94 12.15 11.25
CA VAL A 176 2.00 11.79 9.83
C VAL A 176 2.20 10.29 9.72
N LEU A 177 1.31 9.58 9.04
CA LEU A 177 1.47 8.16 8.74
C LEU A 177 2.10 7.98 7.37
N LEU A 178 3.28 7.39 7.33
CA LEU A 178 4.00 7.08 6.10
C LEU A 178 3.86 5.60 5.76
N GLY A 179 3.24 5.30 4.62
CA GLY A 179 3.05 3.93 4.17
C GLY A 179 3.39 3.70 2.70
N GLY A 180 3.18 2.46 2.25
CA GLY A 180 3.19 2.06 0.84
C GLY A 180 4.55 1.73 0.23
N ALA A 181 5.67 2.07 0.88
CA ALA A 181 7.02 1.76 0.41
C ALA A 181 8.02 1.79 1.58
N LYS A 182 9.24 1.27 1.33
CA LYS A 182 10.34 1.36 2.30
C LYS A 182 10.58 2.84 2.68
N PRO A 183 10.58 3.19 3.98
CA PRO A 183 10.77 4.56 4.43
C PRO A 183 12.19 5.07 4.15
N PRO A 184 12.40 6.40 4.12
CA PRO A 184 13.73 6.99 4.15
C PRO A 184 14.49 6.61 5.43
N SER A 185 15.82 6.72 5.41
CA SER A 185 16.68 6.41 6.56
C SER A 185 16.52 7.40 7.74
N ALA A 186 16.10 8.62 7.46
CA ALA A 186 15.80 9.62 8.47
C ALA A 186 14.39 10.16 8.27
N LEU A 187 13.64 10.26 9.35
CA LEU A 187 12.27 10.76 9.39
C LEU A 187 12.13 11.83 10.46
N PRO A 188 11.27 12.84 10.25
CA PRO A 188 10.87 13.76 11.33
C PRO A 188 10.18 13.02 12.48
N ASP A 189 10.27 13.53 13.70
CA ASP A 189 9.73 12.88 14.92
C ASP A 189 8.22 12.66 14.89
N ASN A 190 7.48 13.49 14.16
CA ASN A 190 6.04 13.36 14.00
C ASN A 190 5.61 12.37 12.91
N VAL A 191 6.55 11.75 12.19
CA VAL A 191 6.28 10.77 11.14
C VAL A 191 6.41 9.37 11.70
N SER A 192 5.35 8.58 11.63
CA SER A 192 5.35 7.16 11.93
C SER A 192 5.26 6.34 10.65
N THR A 193 6.12 5.34 10.54
CA THR A 193 6.04 4.36 9.45
C THR A 193 4.91 3.38 9.69
N THR A 194 4.24 2.94 8.60
CA THR A 194 3.19 1.93 8.71
C THR A 194 3.45 0.76 7.77
N TRP A 195 3.24 -0.46 8.28
CA TRP A 195 3.19 -1.66 7.46
C TRP A 195 1.81 -2.30 7.56
N GLY A 196 1.29 -2.69 6.41
CA GLY A 196 0.00 -3.32 6.21
C GLY A 196 -0.38 -3.30 4.74
N MET A 197 -1.52 -3.86 4.43
CA MET A 197 -2.00 -4.04 3.06
C MET A 197 -3.53 -3.97 3.03
N THR A 198 -4.14 -4.11 1.85
CA THR A 198 -5.59 -4.15 1.73
C THR A 198 -6.17 -5.31 2.54
N GLU A 199 -5.51 -6.45 2.52
CA GLU A 199 -5.88 -7.67 3.22
C GLU A 199 -5.88 -7.53 4.75
N THR A 200 -5.17 -6.53 5.30
CA THR A 200 -5.18 -6.19 6.73
C THR A 200 -6.05 -4.97 7.06
N GLY A 201 -6.88 -4.53 6.12
CA GLY A 201 -7.78 -3.38 6.27
C GLY A 201 -7.09 -2.03 6.45
N SER A 202 -5.77 -1.95 6.51
CA SER A 202 -4.88 -0.78 6.59
C SER A 202 -3.52 -1.19 7.17
N GLY A 203 -2.74 -0.21 7.70
CA GLY A 203 -1.54 -0.48 8.49
C GLY A 203 -1.86 -1.16 9.82
N VAL A 204 -1.12 -2.20 10.16
CA VAL A 204 -1.27 -2.98 11.40
C VAL A 204 0.01 -3.01 12.25
N VAL A 205 1.11 -2.50 11.72
CA VAL A 205 2.37 -2.30 12.45
C VAL A 205 2.82 -0.86 12.24
N TYR A 206 3.08 -0.14 13.33
CA TYR A 206 3.56 1.24 13.32
C TYR A 206 4.93 1.32 13.98
N ASP A 207 5.90 1.91 13.29
CA ASP A 207 7.30 2.04 13.73
C ASP A 207 7.90 0.68 14.21
N GLY A 208 7.57 -0.39 13.47
CA GLY A 208 7.96 -1.75 13.80
C GLY A 208 7.14 -2.41 14.91
N THR A 209 6.27 -1.70 15.60
CA THR A 209 5.43 -2.25 16.69
C THR A 209 4.06 -2.65 16.18
N PRO A 210 3.63 -3.91 16.35
CA PRO A 210 2.27 -4.33 16.05
C PRO A 210 1.24 -3.55 16.87
N LEU A 211 0.10 -3.22 16.26
CA LEU A 211 -1.03 -2.61 16.96
C LEU A 211 -1.63 -3.59 17.99
N PRO A 212 -2.39 -3.12 18.98
CA PRO A 212 -3.07 -4.01 19.91
C PRO A 212 -3.89 -5.08 19.19
N SER A 213 -3.89 -6.32 19.68
CA SER A 213 -4.57 -7.47 19.06
C SER A 213 -4.09 -7.84 17.66
N VAL A 214 -2.88 -7.40 17.27
CA VAL A 214 -2.20 -7.82 16.07
C VAL A 214 -1.04 -8.73 16.44
N ASP A 215 -1.11 -9.99 16.04
CA ASP A 215 -0.02 -10.93 16.15
C ASP A 215 0.74 -10.96 14.82
N VAL A 216 2.06 -10.80 14.88
CA VAL A 216 2.96 -10.93 13.72
C VAL A 216 4.03 -11.96 14.05
N SER A 217 4.28 -12.85 13.11
CA SER A 217 5.36 -13.85 13.22
C SER A 217 6.09 -14.01 11.89
N SER A 218 7.23 -14.65 11.92
CA SER A 218 7.98 -15.04 10.72
C SER A 218 8.00 -16.57 10.62
N VAL A 219 7.43 -17.09 9.54
CA VAL A 219 7.45 -18.52 9.20
C VAL A 219 8.23 -18.67 7.90
N ASP A 220 9.32 -19.43 7.94
CA ASP A 220 10.24 -19.61 6.81
C ASP A 220 10.71 -18.29 6.16
N GLY A 221 10.88 -17.26 6.98
CA GLY A 221 11.30 -15.93 6.54
C GLY A 221 10.18 -15.07 5.95
N GLN A 222 8.95 -15.56 5.89
CA GLN A 222 7.77 -14.82 5.50
C GLN A 222 7.06 -14.26 6.73
N LEU A 223 6.71 -12.98 6.69
CA LEU A 223 5.85 -12.38 7.71
C LEU A 223 4.42 -12.87 7.56
N CYS A 224 3.86 -13.31 8.66
CA CYS A 224 2.51 -13.80 8.77
C CYS A 224 1.77 -13.01 9.85
N VAL A 225 0.49 -12.79 9.64
CA VAL A 225 -0.34 -11.92 10.48
C VAL A 225 -1.60 -12.65 10.91
N ARG A 226 -1.96 -12.44 12.19
CA ARG A 226 -3.29 -12.75 12.72
C ARG A 226 -3.83 -11.51 13.42
N THR A 227 -5.00 -11.03 13.01
CA THR A 227 -5.60 -9.79 13.51
C THR A 227 -7.09 -9.76 13.21
N PRO A 228 -7.92 -9.09 14.04
CA PRO A 228 -9.34 -8.90 13.75
C PRO A 228 -9.62 -8.04 12.52
N THR A 229 -8.60 -7.40 11.95
CA THR A 229 -8.71 -6.54 10.76
C THR A 229 -8.52 -7.31 9.45
N LEU A 230 -8.25 -8.63 9.50
CA LEU A 230 -8.03 -9.44 8.30
C LEU A 230 -9.28 -9.53 7.42
N PHE A 231 -9.05 -9.49 6.13
CA PHE A 231 -10.07 -9.71 5.12
C PHE A 231 -10.72 -11.10 5.25
N ARG A 232 -11.95 -11.22 4.72
CA ARG A 232 -12.70 -12.47 4.74
C ARG A 232 -12.17 -13.47 3.72
N SER A 233 -12.04 -13.00 2.46
CA SER A 233 -11.63 -13.80 1.30
C SER A 233 -11.25 -12.88 0.13
N TYR A 234 -10.67 -13.46 -0.90
CA TYR A 234 -10.76 -12.88 -2.24
C TYR A 234 -12.09 -13.29 -2.86
N ARG A 235 -12.63 -12.50 -3.79
CA ARG A 235 -13.89 -12.85 -4.47
C ARG A 235 -13.79 -14.16 -5.27
N SER A 236 -12.60 -14.50 -5.75
CA SER A 236 -12.33 -15.67 -6.58
C SER A 236 -11.82 -16.89 -5.81
N GLU A 237 -11.36 -16.70 -4.58
CA GLU A 237 -10.68 -17.75 -3.81
C GLU A 237 -10.73 -17.46 -2.30
N PRO A 238 -10.70 -18.49 -1.45
CA PRO A 238 -10.64 -18.31 -0.01
C PRO A 238 -9.34 -17.60 0.40
N ARG A 239 -9.36 -16.99 1.60
CA ARG A 239 -8.15 -16.44 2.22
C ARG A 239 -7.14 -17.56 2.44
N PRO A 240 -5.89 -17.40 1.95
CA PRO A 240 -4.85 -18.37 2.27
C PRO A 240 -4.50 -18.31 3.75
N THR A 241 -4.27 -19.48 4.34
CA THR A 241 -3.79 -19.60 5.72
C THR A 241 -2.61 -20.54 5.79
N ILE A 242 -1.78 -20.39 6.81
CA ILE A 242 -0.68 -21.31 7.12
C ILE A 242 -0.64 -21.64 8.60
N LEU A 243 0.02 -22.73 8.92
CA LEU A 243 0.31 -23.12 10.29
C LEU A 243 1.30 -22.14 10.92
N GLY A 244 0.86 -21.48 11.98
CA GLY A 244 1.69 -20.53 12.71
C GLY A 244 2.54 -21.18 13.82
N PRO A 245 3.38 -20.39 14.50
CA PRO A 245 4.27 -20.88 15.54
C PRO A 245 3.54 -21.39 16.82
N ASP A 246 2.28 -21.00 16.97
CA ASP A 246 1.39 -21.44 18.07
C ASP A 246 0.57 -22.70 17.72
N GLY A 247 0.82 -23.33 16.57
CA GLY A 247 0.15 -24.53 16.12
C GLY A 247 -1.25 -24.30 15.53
N ARG A 248 -1.65 -23.06 15.28
CA ARG A 248 -2.92 -22.72 14.60
C ARG A 248 -2.69 -22.51 13.12
N ASP A 249 -3.64 -22.88 12.30
CA ASP A 249 -3.64 -22.76 10.84
C ASP A 249 -4.44 -21.54 10.33
N ASP A 250 -4.56 -20.50 11.17
CA ASP A 250 -5.33 -19.27 10.89
C ASP A 250 -4.45 -18.04 10.57
N TRP A 251 -3.15 -18.22 10.45
CA TRP A 251 -2.22 -17.16 10.11
C TRP A 251 -2.25 -16.83 8.61
N PHE A 252 -2.36 -15.54 8.30
CA PHE A 252 -2.33 -15.05 6.92
C PHE A 252 -0.89 -14.82 6.46
N PRO A 253 -0.42 -15.53 5.40
CA PRO A 253 0.90 -15.31 4.80
C PRO A 253 0.85 -14.06 3.93
N THR A 254 1.59 -13.02 4.32
CA THR A 254 1.50 -11.69 3.68
C THR A 254 2.21 -11.59 2.33
N GLY A 255 3.11 -12.53 2.03
CA GLY A 255 4.03 -12.44 0.90
C GLY A 255 5.18 -11.46 1.12
N ASP A 256 5.25 -10.80 2.28
CA ASP A 256 6.39 -9.97 2.68
C ASP A 256 7.41 -10.80 3.47
N ALA A 257 8.67 -10.66 3.14
CA ALA A 257 9.76 -11.23 3.92
C ALA A 257 10.15 -10.32 5.07
N GLY A 258 10.56 -10.91 6.16
CA GLY A 258 11.00 -10.17 7.32
C GLY A 258 11.16 -11.06 8.55
N GLY A 259 11.36 -10.42 9.70
CA GLY A 259 11.53 -11.09 10.98
C GLY A 259 10.89 -10.30 12.11
N VAL A 260 10.71 -10.99 13.23
CA VAL A 260 10.23 -10.38 14.47
C VAL A 260 11.28 -10.66 15.54
N THR A 261 11.81 -9.60 16.16
CA THR A 261 12.81 -9.70 17.22
C THR A 261 12.40 -8.80 18.38
N ASN A 262 12.25 -9.38 19.56
CA ASN A 262 11.80 -8.66 20.77
C ASN A 262 10.49 -7.88 20.54
N GLY A 263 9.55 -8.44 19.77
CA GLY A 263 8.28 -7.81 19.45
C GLY A 263 8.33 -6.74 18.35
N ILE A 264 9.52 -6.44 17.81
CA ILE A 264 9.70 -5.48 16.72
C ILE A 264 9.71 -6.22 15.38
N VAL A 265 8.86 -5.79 14.49
CA VAL A 265 8.71 -6.30 13.12
C VAL A 265 9.68 -5.54 12.19
N ALA A 266 10.53 -6.27 11.50
CA ALA A 266 11.40 -5.75 10.47
C ALA A 266 10.99 -6.31 9.11
N VAL A 267 10.41 -5.45 8.26
CA VAL A 267 10.01 -5.82 6.89
C VAL A 267 11.23 -5.65 5.97
N ARG A 268 11.54 -6.67 5.19
CA ARG A 268 12.69 -6.69 4.29
C ARG A 268 12.31 -6.38 2.84
N GLY A 269 11.21 -6.97 2.36
CA GLY A 269 10.71 -6.78 1.00
C GLY A 269 9.68 -7.83 0.63
N ARG A 270 9.23 -7.83 -0.63
CA ARG A 270 8.29 -8.82 -1.18
C ARG A 270 9.01 -10.07 -1.63
N LEU A 271 8.57 -11.26 -1.17
CA LEU A 271 9.15 -12.56 -1.55
C LEU A 271 9.16 -12.76 -3.07
N GLY A 272 8.10 -12.35 -3.76
CA GLY A 272 8.00 -12.46 -5.22
C GLY A 272 8.97 -11.58 -6.02
N PHE A 273 9.70 -10.68 -5.35
CA PHE A 273 10.71 -9.83 -5.99
C PHE A 273 12.14 -10.17 -5.59
N LEU A 274 12.33 -11.19 -4.75
CA LEU A 274 13.65 -11.67 -4.38
C LEU A 274 14.37 -12.21 -5.63
N ILE A 275 15.53 -11.65 -5.92
CA ILE A 275 16.37 -12.04 -7.06
C ILE A 275 17.30 -13.17 -6.62
N ASN A 276 17.33 -14.27 -7.38
CA ASN A 276 18.26 -15.37 -7.20
C ASN A 276 19.32 -15.31 -8.32
N THR A 277 20.47 -14.76 -8.00
CA THR A 277 21.54 -14.54 -8.98
C THR A 277 22.80 -15.32 -8.59
N GLY A 278 23.21 -16.29 -9.43
CA GLY A 278 24.38 -17.12 -9.14
C GLY A 278 24.30 -17.92 -7.84
N GLY A 279 23.09 -18.29 -7.38
CA GLY A 279 22.85 -18.98 -6.12
C GLY A 279 22.71 -18.07 -4.92
N GLU A 280 22.95 -16.77 -5.06
CA GLU A 280 22.83 -15.78 -4.00
C GLU A 280 21.46 -15.07 -4.06
N LYS A 281 20.94 -14.68 -2.88
CA LYS A 281 19.66 -13.99 -2.73
C LYS A 281 19.86 -12.49 -2.57
N LEU A 282 19.28 -11.70 -3.46
CA LEU A 282 19.35 -10.25 -3.47
C LEU A 282 17.96 -9.64 -3.32
N TRP A 283 17.78 -8.78 -2.33
CA TRP A 283 16.61 -7.91 -2.23
C TRP A 283 16.80 -6.66 -3.09
N PRO A 284 15.96 -6.43 -4.11
CA PRO A 284 16.07 -5.22 -4.94
C PRO A 284 16.11 -3.94 -4.13
N GLU A 285 15.29 -3.86 -3.07
CA GLU A 285 15.18 -2.69 -2.20
C GLU A 285 16.47 -2.37 -1.45
N ASP A 286 17.27 -3.37 -1.12
CA ASP A 286 18.57 -3.15 -0.44
C ASP A 286 19.57 -2.52 -1.42
N LEU A 287 19.62 -3.03 -2.64
CA LEU A 287 20.48 -2.47 -3.68
C LEU A 287 20.00 -1.08 -4.12
N GLU A 288 18.68 -0.87 -4.30
CA GLU A 288 18.10 0.44 -4.60
C GLU A 288 18.48 1.49 -3.54
N THR A 289 18.42 1.10 -2.26
CA THR A 289 18.80 1.96 -1.14
C THR A 289 20.28 2.35 -1.20
N ALA A 290 21.15 1.39 -1.52
CA ALA A 290 22.58 1.65 -1.67
C ALA A 290 22.86 2.55 -2.87
N LEU A 291 22.27 2.26 -4.04
CA LEU A 291 22.49 3.03 -5.26
C LEU A 291 21.92 4.45 -5.20
N ALA A 292 20.87 4.69 -4.45
CA ALA A 292 20.29 6.03 -4.26
C ALA A 292 21.24 7.01 -3.55
N THR A 293 22.31 6.52 -2.90
CA THR A 293 23.33 7.37 -2.25
C THR A 293 24.34 7.96 -3.24
N ILE A 294 24.37 7.45 -4.48
CA ILE A 294 25.34 7.88 -5.50
C ILE A 294 25.01 9.30 -5.98
N LYS A 295 26.00 10.19 -5.94
CA LYS A 295 25.84 11.55 -6.43
C LYS A 295 25.41 11.57 -7.91
N GLY A 296 24.38 12.31 -8.24
CA GLY A 296 23.80 12.41 -9.59
C GLY A 296 22.67 11.42 -9.86
N VAL A 297 22.44 10.41 -9.01
CA VAL A 297 21.26 9.53 -9.08
C VAL A 297 20.07 10.25 -8.48
N ARG A 298 18.99 10.40 -9.26
CA ARG A 298 17.72 11.01 -8.85
C ARG A 298 16.66 9.97 -8.47
N ASP A 299 16.66 8.85 -9.20
CA ASP A 299 15.79 7.72 -8.92
C ASP A 299 16.43 6.43 -9.41
N VAL A 300 16.11 5.30 -8.77
CA VAL A 300 16.67 3.99 -9.13
C VAL A 300 15.64 2.89 -8.89
N ALA A 301 15.62 1.91 -9.77
CA ALA A 301 14.90 0.66 -9.58
C ALA A 301 15.79 -0.52 -9.99
N VAL A 302 15.67 -1.61 -9.24
CA VAL A 302 16.39 -2.85 -9.49
C VAL A 302 15.39 -3.97 -9.78
N THR A 303 15.68 -4.76 -10.78
CA THR A 303 14.91 -5.95 -11.15
C THR A 303 15.86 -7.04 -11.64
N SER A 304 15.31 -8.15 -12.11
CA SER A 304 16.07 -9.20 -12.78
C SER A 304 15.47 -9.56 -14.11
N ILE A 305 16.31 -10.13 -14.95
CA ILE A 305 15.94 -10.79 -16.20
C ILE A 305 16.48 -12.22 -16.13
N ASP A 306 15.73 -13.17 -16.67
CA ASP A 306 16.17 -14.55 -16.74
C ASP A 306 17.49 -14.67 -17.52
N ASP A 307 18.39 -15.46 -17.00
CA ASP A 307 19.75 -15.59 -17.53
C ASP A 307 20.24 -17.03 -17.42
N PRO A 308 20.74 -17.64 -18.50
CA PRO A 308 21.15 -19.04 -18.49
C PRO A 308 22.38 -19.33 -17.62
N GLU A 309 23.23 -18.33 -17.35
CA GLU A 309 24.42 -18.49 -16.50
C GLU A 309 24.10 -18.21 -15.02
N TRP A 310 23.31 -17.17 -14.76
CA TRP A 310 23.06 -16.66 -13.40
C TRP A 310 21.72 -17.11 -12.81
N GLY A 311 20.88 -17.78 -13.62
CA GLY A 311 19.45 -17.99 -13.30
C GLY A 311 18.67 -16.69 -13.46
N GLN A 312 19.02 -15.69 -12.68
CA GLN A 312 18.53 -14.32 -12.82
C GLN A 312 19.69 -13.34 -12.78
N ARG A 313 19.87 -12.53 -13.83
CA ARG A 313 20.85 -11.44 -13.83
C ARG A 313 20.25 -10.16 -13.26
N VAL A 314 20.99 -9.50 -12.40
CA VAL A 314 20.61 -8.22 -11.80
C VAL A 314 20.70 -7.11 -12.83
N VAL A 315 19.65 -6.30 -12.93
CA VAL A 315 19.58 -5.15 -13.83
C VAL A 315 19.08 -3.91 -13.08
N ALA A 316 19.63 -2.73 -13.44
CA ALA A 316 19.28 -1.47 -12.79
C ALA A 316 18.75 -0.45 -13.81
N LEU A 317 17.60 0.17 -13.49
CA LEU A 317 17.11 1.36 -14.17
C LEU A 317 17.49 2.59 -13.35
N ILE A 318 18.09 3.58 -13.98
CA ILE A 318 18.60 4.76 -13.28
C ILE A 318 18.14 6.04 -13.96
N VAL A 319 17.62 6.96 -13.16
CA VAL A 319 17.37 8.35 -13.54
C VAL A 319 18.49 9.21 -12.97
N THR A 320 19.21 9.93 -13.82
CA THR A 320 20.30 10.82 -13.40
C THR A 320 20.03 12.28 -13.80
N ASP A 321 20.94 13.14 -13.42
CA ASP A 321 21.02 14.55 -13.86
C ASP A 321 21.66 14.72 -15.25
N GLY A 322 21.92 13.62 -15.96
CA GLY A 322 22.62 13.55 -17.24
C GLY A 322 24.01 12.92 -17.17
N SER A 323 24.54 12.70 -15.98
CA SER A 323 25.82 12.01 -15.77
C SER A 323 25.68 10.49 -15.89
N ARG A 324 26.74 9.82 -16.37
CA ARG A 324 26.86 8.37 -16.32
C ARG A 324 27.54 7.95 -15.03
N VAL A 325 26.97 6.94 -14.37
CA VAL A 325 27.42 6.49 -13.03
C VAL A 325 27.70 4.97 -12.98
N ASP A 326 27.95 4.35 -14.16
CA ASP A 326 28.06 2.87 -14.26
C ASP A 326 29.12 2.27 -13.33
N GLU A 327 30.30 2.89 -13.23
CA GLU A 327 31.37 2.42 -12.35
C GLU A 327 31.00 2.58 -10.89
N SER A 328 30.43 3.72 -10.51
CA SER A 328 29.96 3.99 -9.13
C SER A 328 28.85 3.02 -8.73
N VAL A 329 27.93 2.70 -9.65
CA VAL A 329 26.84 1.72 -9.40
C VAL A 329 27.43 0.35 -9.10
N ARG A 330 28.38 -0.15 -9.89
CA ARG A 330 29.00 -1.45 -9.67
C ARG A 330 29.86 -1.47 -8.41
N ALA A 331 30.59 -0.40 -8.14
CA ALA A 331 31.42 -0.27 -6.92
C ALA A 331 30.56 -0.27 -5.66
N VAL A 332 29.50 0.54 -5.62
CA VAL A 332 28.59 0.61 -4.46
C VAL A 332 27.84 -0.70 -4.26
N ALA A 333 27.39 -1.37 -5.33
CA ALA A 333 26.75 -2.67 -5.24
C ALA A 333 27.68 -3.71 -4.61
N GLU A 334 28.94 -3.77 -5.04
CA GLU A 334 29.95 -4.68 -4.50
C GLU A 334 30.29 -4.37 -3.05
N GLU A 335 30.54 -3.10 -2.73
CA GLU A 335 30.92 -2.65 -1.38
C GLU A 335 29.82 -2.88 -0.34
N ARG A 336 28.58 -2.54 -0.72
CA ARG A 336 27.45 -2.50 0.23
C ARG A 336 26.68 -3.82 0.34
N ILE A 337 26.71 -4.63 -0.72
CA ILE A 337 25.91 -5.87 -0.77
C ILE A 337 26.84 -7.07 -1.03
N GLY A 338 27.60 -7.03 -2.15
CA GLY A 338 28.51 -8.08 -2.55
C GLY A 338 28.70 -8.15 -4.06
N PRO A 339 29.72 -8.90 -4.54
CA PRO A 339 30.07 -8.95 -5.96
C PRO A 339 28.94 -9.50 -6.87
N TRP A 340 28.07 -10.36 -6.34
CA TRP A 340 26.91 -10.90 -7.06
C TRP A 340 25.81 -9.87 -7.30
N ALA A 341 25.73 -8.82 -6.48
CA ALA A 341 24.74 -7.78 -6.56
C ALA A 341 25.06 -6.74 -7.67
N LYS A 342 26.25 -6.80 -8.29
CA LYS A 342 26.60 -5.88 -9.38
C LYS A 342 25.61 -6.01 -10.53
N PRO A 343 24.90 -4.92 -10.92
CA PRO A 343 24.05 -4.96 -12.09
C PRO A 343 24.87 -5.33 -13.33
N LYS A 344 24.41 -6.36 -14.04
CA LYS A 344 24.99 -6.78 -15.32
C LYS A 344 24.62 -5.79 -16.44
N ASP A 345 23.40 -5.26 -16.36
CA ASP A 345 22.91 -4.22 -17.25
C ASP A 345 22.47 -2.99 -16.45
N ILE A 346 22.81 -1.83 -16.96
CA ILE A 346 22.40 -0.53 -16.42
C ILE A 346 21.72 0.24 -17.55
N ARG A 347 20.45 0.61 -17.34
CA ARG A 347 19.69 1.39 -18.30
C ARG A 347 19.34 2.77 -17.73
N TYR A 348 19.69 3.80 -18.46
CA TYR A 348 19.31 5.18 -18.13
C TYR A 348 17.94 5.48 -18.72
N VAL A 349 17.02 5.93 -17.87
CA VAL A 349 15.64 6.21 -18.22
C VAL A 349 15.25 7.63 -17.79
N VAL A 350 14.28 8.21 -18.48
CA VAL A 350 13.75 9.54 -18.11
C VAL A 350 12.93 9.47 -16.82
N ALA A 351 12.21 8.37 -16.64
CA ALA A 351 11.40 8.12 -15.43
C ALA A 351 11.26 6.61 -15.19
N ILE A 352 11.17 6.23 -13.92
CA ILE A 352 10.90 4.85 -13.51
C ILE A 352 9.38 4.65 -13.40
N PRO A 353 8.83 3.53 -13.94
CA PRO A 353 7.40 3.24 -13.88
C PRO A 353 6.89 3.17 -12.44
N ARG A 354 5.94 4.02 -12.10
CA ARG A 354 5.31 4.07 -10.78
C ARG A 354 3.79 4.14 -10.90
N THR A 355 3.11 3.65 -9.88
CA THR A 355 1.67 3.90 -9.72
C THR A 355 1.43 5.37 -9.42
N VAL A 356 0.19 5.82 -9.53
CA VAL A 356 -0.21 7.20 -9.18
C VAL A 356 0.15 7.56 -7.73
N ASN A 357 0.20 6.56 -6.84
CA ASN A 357 0.64 6.72 -5.44
C ASN A 357 2.17 6.63 -5.27
N GLY A 358 2.93 6.69 -6.35
CA GLY A 358 4.39 6.63 -6.31
C GLY A 358 5.00 5.26 -6.03
N LYS A 359 4.20 4.19 -5.89
CA LYS A 359 4.70 2.84 -5.68
C LYS A 359 5.32 2.31 -6.99
N LEU A 360 6.49 1.69 -6.87
CA LEU A 360 7.20 1.10 -8.01
C LEU A 360 6.37 -0.02 -8.66
N ARG A 361 6.20 0.05 -9.98
CA ARG A 361 5.52 -0.98 -10.78
C ARG A 361 6.52 -2.04 -11.21
N ARG A 362 6.94 -2.89 -10.25
CA ARG A 362 8.02 -3.86 -10.47
C ARG A 362 7.75 -4.83 -11.63
N ALA A 363 6.51 -5.24 -11.83
CA ALA A 363 6.14 -6.12 -12.94
C ALA A 363 6.40 -5.51 -14.33
N ASP A 364 6.45 -4.18 -14.43
CA ASP A 364 6.69 -3.49 -15.70
C ASP A 364 8.18 -3.26 -15.97
N LEU A 365 9.05 -3.41 -14.96
CA LEU A 365 10.49 -3.12 -15.10
C LEU A 365 11.20 -4.03 -16.10
N PRO A 366 10.95 -5.36 -16.15
CA PRO A 366 11.60 -6.23 -17.14
C PRO A 366 11.32 -5.81 -18.59
N ASN A 367 10.15 -5.22 -18.85
CA ASN A 367 9.75 -4.79 -20.20
C ASN A 367 10.50 -3.53 -20.68
N VAL A 368 11.30 -2.91 -19.82
CA VAL A 368 12.14 -1.74 -20.18
C VAL A 368 13.50 -2.17 -20.71
N PHE A 369 13.87 -3.45 -20.58
CA PHE A 369 15.14 -4.03 -21.05
C PHE A 369 15.05 -4.72 -22.39
#